data_57f92f7f513bb7313fc917dc839a8834
#
_entry.id   57f92f7f513bb7313fc917dc839a8834
#
_cell.length_a   1.000
_cell.length_b   1.000
_cell.length_c   1.000
_cell.angle_alpha   90.00
_cell.angle_beta   90.00
_cell.angle_gamma   90.00
#
_symmetry.space_group_name_H-M   'P 1'
#
loop_
_entity.id
_entity.type
_entity.pdbx_description
1 polymer ?
#
loop_
_entity_poly.entity_id
_entity_poly.type
_entity_poly.pdbx_seq_one_letter_code
_entity_poly.pdbx_strand_id
1 'polypeptide(L)'
;TSTLADAKKLVKAAEDSEALFILTHNYTGYPMIRQAREMIANGDIGKIRVVQVEYPQDWLSEEQDFKQAEWRTDPARSGAGGSTGDIGTHAFNLACFTTGLEVESLAADIQAFVPGRKVDDNAHVLLRFAGGARGMLWCSQVAPGNENSLKLRIYGEKGGLEWSQEDPNYLLYTPLGEPKRLITRNGAGAGDAAARMSRTP
;
A
#
# COMPACT_ATOMS: atom_id res chain seq x y z
N THR A 1 -8.73 -2.47 -16.04
CA THR A 1 -8.28 -1.75 -17.26
C THR A 1 -6.78 -1.92 -17.42
N SER A 2 -6.34 -2.24 -18.62
CA SER A 2 -4.92 -2.45 -18.92
C SER A 2 -4.21 -1.18 -19.43
N THR A 3 -4.95 -0.13 -19.75
CA THR A 3 -4.39 1.14 -20.25
C THR A 3 -4.96 2.35 -19.53
N LEU A 4 -4.19 3.44 -19.49
CA LEU A 4 -4.65 4.74 -18.98
C LEU A 4 -5.85 5.27 -19.78
N ALA A 5 -5.87 5.04 -21.11
CA ALA A 5 -6.97 5.48 -21.96
C ALA A 5 -8.29 4.81 -21.58
N ASP A 6 -8.25 3.49 -21.29
CA ASP A 6 -9.44 2.76 -20.85
C ASP A 6 -9.84 3.12 -19.41
N ALA A 7 -8.87 3.38 -18.53
CA ALA A 7 -9.15 3.88 -17.19
C ALA A 7 -9.91 5.22 -17.24
N LYS A 8 -9.48 6.15 -18.09
CA LYS A 8 -10.17 7.45 -18.29
C LYS A 8 -11.59 7.28 -18.82
N LYS A 9 -11.82 6.35 -19.77
CA LYS A 9 -13.17 6.03 -20.26
C LYS A 9 -14.05 5.48 -19.16
N LEU A 10 -13.48 4.57 -18.31
CA LEU A 10 -14.20 3.98 -17.20
C LEU A 10 -14.58 5.03 -16.14
N VAL A 11 -13.66 5.91 -15.78
CA VAL A 11 -13.94 7.04 -14.86
C VAL A 11 -15.09 7.88 -15.41
N LYS A 12 -15.01 8.29 -16.69
CA LYS A 12 -16.09 9.06 -17.31
C LYS A 12 -17.43 8.32 -17.29
N ALA A 13 -17.44 7.04 -17.61
CA ALA A 13 -18.67 6.23 -17.58
C ALA A 13 -19.24 6.11 -16.14
N ALA A 14 -18.38 6.04 -15.13
CA ALA A 14 -18.79 6.02 -13.73
C ALA A 14 -19.38 7.38 -13.28
N GLU A 15 -18.78 8.49 -13.71
CA GLU A 15 -19.27 9.85 -13.43
C GLU A 15 -20.61 10.15 -14.14
N ASP A 16 -20.80 9.63 -15.35
CA ASP A 16 -22.04 9.78 -16.14
C ASP A 16 -23.17 8.83 -15.65
N SER A 17 -22.90 7.96 -14.68
CA SER A 17 -23.82 6.93 -14.18
C SER A 17 -24.26 7.22 -12.75
N GLU A 18 -25.51 6.86 -12.40
CA GLU A 18 -26.00 6.83 -11.02
C GLU A 18 -25.59 5.54 -10.27
N ALA A 19 -24.92 4.62 -10.93
CA ALA A 19 -24.49 3.35 -10.33
C ALA A 19 -23.32 3.55 -9.39
N LEU A 20 -23.32 2.78 -8.30
CA LEU A 20 -22.19 2.75 -7.37
C LEU A 20 -21.01 2.04 -8.01
N PHE A 21 -19.92 2.76 -8.20
CA PHE A 21 -18.65 2.21 -8.69
C PHE A 21 -17.61 2.17 -7.56
N ILE A 22 -17.07 0.98 -7.28
CA ILE A 22 -16.09 0.78 -6.21
C ILE A 22 -14.85 0.07 -6.75
N LEU A 23 -13.68 0.66 -6.51
CA LEU A 23 -12.39 0.00 -6.71
C LEU A 23 -11.93 -0.64 -5.39
N THR A 24 -11.70 -1.96 -5.41
CA THR A 24 -11.39 -2.72 -4.20
C THR A 24 -9.93 -2.58 -3.80
N HIS A 25 -9.60 -1.52 -3.07
CA HIS A 25 -8.35 -1.39 -2.32
C HIS A 25 -8.56 -1.90 -0.88
N ASN A 26 -8.65 -3.23 -0.73
CA ASN A 26 -9.06 -3.91 0.50
C ASN A 26 -8.17 -3.61 1.72
N TYR A 27 -6.89 -3.32 1.53
CA TYR A 27 -5.97 -3.06 2.64
C TYR A 27 -6.30 -1.80 3.44
N THR A 28 -6.95 -0.82 2.84
CA THR A 28 -7.43 0.37 3.55
C THR A 28 -8.64 0.10 4.45
N GLY A 29 -9.23 -1.10 4.37
CA GLY A 29 -10.32 -1.58 5.21
C GLY A 29 -9.88 -2.15 6.55
N TYR A 30 -8.60 -2.45 6.76
CA TYR A 30 -8.12 -2.99 8.04
C TYR A 30 -8.31 -1.99 9.20
N PRO A 31 -8.80 -2.46 10.36
CA PRO A 31 -9.02 -1.58 11.53
C PRO A 31 -7.79 -0.79 11.92
N MET A 32 -6.59 -1.41 11.91
CA MET A 32 -5.36 -0.74 12.32
C MET A 32 -4.85 0.29 11.30
N ILE A 33 -5.20 0.17 10.03
CA ILE A 33 -4.95 1.21 9.03
C ILE A 33 -5.87 2.41 9.27
N ARG A 34 -7.14 2.18 9.62
CA ARG A 34 -8.07 3.24 10.00
C ARG A 34 -7.62 3.94 11.28
N GLN A 35 -7.12 3.17 12.27
CA GLN A 35 -6.51 3.69 13.48
C GLN A 35 -5.30 4.58 13.18
N ALA A 36 -4.38 4.11 12.33
CA ALA A 36 -3.20 4.88 11.95
C ALA A 36 -3.58 6.22 11.28
N ARG A 37 -4.56 6.18 10.37
CA ARG A 37 -5.08 7.39 9.71
C ARG A 37 -5.70 8.37 10.70
N GLU A 38 -6.50 7.89 11.65
CA GLU A 38 -7.10 8.71 12.71
C GLU A 38 -6.03 9.37 13.57
N MET A 39 -5.04 8.62 14.03
CA MET A 39 -3.91 9.13 14.82
C MET A 39 -3.11 10.22 14.08
N ILE A 40 -2.89 10.03 12.78
CA ILE A 40 -2.22 11.03 11.93
C ILE A 40 -3.07 12.30 11.85
N ALA A 41 -4.38 12.16 11.60
CA ALA A 41 -5.30 13.30 11.52
C ALA A 41 -5.41 14.09 12.85
N ASN A 42 -5.29 13.38 13.98
CA ASN A 42 -5.27 13.97 15.32
C ASN A 42 -3.93 14.64 15.66
N GLY A 43 -2.88 14.41 14.83
CA GLY A 43 -1.56 15.00 15.05
C GLY A 43 -0.68 14.24 16.07
N ASP A 44 -1.00 12.99 16.38
CA ASP A 44 -0.31 12.17 17.38
C ASP A 44 1.18 11.96 17.05
N ILE A 45 1.52 11.88 15.75
CA ILE A 45 2.91 11.77 15.29
C ILE A 45 3.51 13.10 14.81
N GLY A 46 2.75 14.20 14.87
CA GLY A 46 3.19 15.51 14.35
C GLY A 46 3.28 15.53 12.82
N LYS A 47 3.99 16.51 12.27
CA LYS A 47 4.18 16.62 10.82
C LYS A 47 4.96 15.41 10.30
N ILE A 48 4.43 14.75 9.27
CA ILE A 48 5.07 13.57 8.65
C ILE A 48 6.37 14.01 7.96
N ARG A 49 7.43 13.24 8.18
CA ARG A 49 8.75 13.39 7.56
C ARG A 49 9.07 12.29 6.57
N VAL A 50 8.77 11.03 6.93
CA VAL A 50 9.13 9.85 6.13
C VAL A 50 7.97 8.86 6.07
N VAL A 51 7.72 8.32 4.87
CA VAL A 51 6.78 7.24 4.61
C VAL A 51 7.52 6.11 3.91
N GLN A 52 7.48 4.91 4.47
CA GLN A 52 8.03 3.70 3.85
C GLN A 52 6.93 2.67 3.70
N VAL A 53 6.71 2.22 2.48
CA VAL A 53 5.76 1.16 2.18
C VAL A 53 6.44 0.11 1.33
N GLU A 54 6.22 -1.15 1.67
CA GLU A 54 6.80 -2.28 0.95
C GLU A 54 5.76 -3.38 0.77
N TYR A 55 5.77 -4.01 -0.39
CA TYR A 55 4.92 -5.15 -0.70
C TYR A 55 5.72 -6.23 -1.45
N PRO A 56 6.61 -6.94 -0.77
CA PRO A 56 7.29 -8.08 -1.35
C PRO A 56 6.46 -9.36 -1.25
N GLN A 57 6.61 -10.18 -2.30
CA GLN A 57 6.11 -11.55 -2.44
C GLN A 57 7.18 -12.39 -3.12
N ASP A 58 7.10 -13.71 -3.06
CA ASP A 58 8.08 -14.64 -3.67
C ASP A 58 7.50 -15.57 -4.75
N TRP A 59 6.20 -15.63 -4.88
CA TRP A 59 5.50 -16.64 -5.66
C TRP A 59 5.75 -16.60 -7.19
N LEU A 60 6.31 -15.50 -7.72
CA LEU A 60 6.71 -15.36 -9.12
C LEU A 60 8.24 -15.33 -9.31
N SER A 61 9.01 -15.82 -8.34
CA SER A 61 10.48 -15.87 -8.42
C SER A 61 10.99 -16.75 -9.57
N GLU A 62 10.15 -17.64 -10.06
CA GLU A 62 10.39 -18.50 -11.22
C GLU A 62 9.22 -18.39 -12.21
N GLU A 63 9.40 -18.94 -13.41
CA GLU A 63 8.29 -19.08 -14.35
C GLU A 63 7.24 -20.05 -13.80
N GLN A 64 5.96 -19.66 -13.91
CA GLN A 64 4.82 -20.44 -13.41
C GLN A 64 3.83 -20.66 -14.54
N ASP A 65 3.25 -21.85 -14.62
CA ASP A 65 2.34 -22.28 -15.71
C ASP A 65 0.86 -22.36 -15.30
N PHE A 66 0.48 -21.75 -14.17
CA PHE A 66 -0.91 -21.75 -13.73
C PHE A 66 -1.63 -20.42 -14.03
N LYS A 67 -2.96 -20.48 -14.13
CA LYS A 67 -3.84 -19.39 -14.56
C LYS A 67 -3.56 -18.02 -13.93
N GLN A 68 -3.23 -17.97 -12.63
CA GLN A 68 -2.99 -16.69 -11.93
C GLN A 68 -1.68 -16.03 -12.35
N ALA A 69 -0.65 -16.80 -12.67
CA ALA A 69 0.61 -16.30 -13.19
C ALA A 69 0.48 -15.89 -14.68
N GLU A 70 -0.16 -16.72 -15.48
CA GLU A 70 -0.31 -16.55 -16.93
C GLU A 70 -0.82 -15.16 -17.34
N TRP A 71 -1.91 -14.69 -16.71
CA TRP A 71 -2.45 -13.39 -17.09
C TRP A 71 -1.68 -12.20 -16.50
N ARG A 72 -1.02 -12.37 -15.32
CA ARG A 72 -0.24 -11.31 -14.67
C ARG A 72 1.08 -11.04 -15.37
N THR A 73 1.67 -12.03 -16.01
CA THR A 73 2.94 -11.92 -16.72
C THR A 73 2.79 -11.60 -18.22
N ASP A 74 1.55 -11.58 -18.73
CA ASP A 74 1.23 -11.20 -20.11
C ASP A 74 0.80 -9.73 -20.20
N PRO A 75 1.62 -8.83 -20.79
CA PRO A 75 1.28 -7.41 -20.91
C PRO A 75 0.04 -7.13 -21.77
N ALA A 76 -0.38 -8.05 -22.64
CA ALA A 76 -1.61 -7.90 -23.41
C ALA A 76 -2.85 -8.03 -22.52
N ARG A 77 -2.73 -8.69 -21.38
CA ARG A 77 -3.82 -8.96 -20.43
C ARG A 77 -3.72 -8.09 -19.16
N SER A 78 -2.53 -7.99 -18.57
CA SER A 78 -2.28 -7.21 -17.34
C SER A 78 -2.03 -5.73 -17.58
N GLY A 79 -1.62 -5.34 -18.78
CA GLY A 79 -1.10 -4.03 -19.09
C GLY A 79 0.42 -3.95 -18.95
N ALA A 80 0.97 -2.74 -18.92
CA ALA A 80 2.41 -2.53 -18.95
C ALA A 80 3.12 -2.89 -17.63
N GLY A 81 2.40 -2.92 -16.50
CA GLY A 81 2.98 -3.19 -15.18
C GLY A 81 2.73 -4.62 -14.72
N GLY A 82 3.77 -5.27 -14.21
CA GLY A 82 3.70 -6.54 -13.50
C GLY A 82 3.52 -6.34 -12.00
N SER A 83 4.60 -6.41 -11.22
CA SER A 83 4.55 -6.16 -9.76
C SER A 83 4.05 -4.75 -9.42
N THR A 84 4.41 -3.74 -10.22
CA THR A 84 3.91 -2.37 -10.04
C THR A 84 2.40 -2.28 -10.23
N GLY A 85 1.85 -2.94 -11.24
CA GLY A 85 0.42 -2.95 -11.53
C GLY A 85 -0.41 -3.79 -10.57
N ASP A 86 0.09 -4.96 -10.17
CA ASP A 86 -0.60 -5.92 -9.31
C ASP A 86 -0.55 -5.47 -7.83
N ILE A 87 0.62 -5.30 -7.27
CA ILE A 87 0.82 -5.05 -5.83
C ILE A 87 1.34 -3.64 -5.50
N GLY A 88 2.09 -3.00 -6.40
CA GLY A 88 2.58 -1.63 -6.21
C GLY A 88 1.44 -0.62 -6.07
N THR A 89 0.34 -0.79 -6.81
CA THR A 89 -0.88 0.03 -6.70
C THR A 89 -1.51 -0.05 -5.31
N HIS A 90 -1.52 -1.21 -4.68
CA HIS A 90 -2.00 -1.39 -3.31
C HIS A 90 -1.10 -0.68 -2.29
N ALA A 91 0.23 -0.83 -2.43
CA ALA A 91 1.20 -0.16 -1.57
C ALA A 91 1.08 1.37 -1.67
N PHE A 92 1.00 1.88 -2.89
CA PHE A 92 0.80 3.31 -3.16
C PHE A 92 -0.51 3.84 -2.54
N ASN A 93 -1.62 3.15 -2.80
CA ASN A 93 -2.92 3.52 -2.24
C ASN A 93 -2.90 3.51 -0.71
N LEU A 94 -2.31 2.47 -0.10
CA LEU A 94 -2.21 2.35 1.35
C LEU A 94 -1.44 3.53 1.97
N ALA A 95 -0.30 3.90 1.39
CA ALA A 95 0.51 5.03 1.85
C ALA A 95 -0.25 6.36 1.75
N CYS A 96 -0.81 6.67 0.59
CA CYS A 96 -1.56 7.91 0.37
C CYS A 96 -2.84 7.97 1.22
N PHE A 97 -3.59 6.87 1.29
CA PHE A 97 -4.81 6.80 2.10
C PHE A 97 -4.54 7.03 3.59
N THR A 98 -3.51 6.37 4.13
CA THR A 98 -3.21 6.43 5.57
C THR A 98 -2.68 7.80 5.97
N THR A 99 -1.81 8.37 5.15
CA THR A 99 -1.17 9.66 5.44
C THR A 99 -2.01 10.88 5.05
N GLY A 100 -2.88 10.75 4.05
CA GLY A 100 -3.55 11.88 3.41
C GLY A 100 -2.63 12.73 2.55
N LEU A 101 -1.39 12.29 2.29
CA LEU A 101 -0.41 13.04 1.50
C LEU A 101 -0.59 12.78 0.00
N GLU A 102 -0.33 13.80 -0.80
CA GLU A 102 -0.31 13.74 -2.26
C GLU A 102 1.13 13.65 -2.77
N VAL A 103 1.37 12.76 -3.74
CA VAL A 103 2.68 12.62 -4.37
C VAL A 103 2.86 13.73 -5.41
N GLU A 104 3.92 14.50 -5.26
CA GLU A 104 4.30 15.59 -6.15
C GLU A 104 5.23 15.12 -7.29
N SER A 105 6.18 14.26 -6.95
CA SER A 105 7.10 13.68 -7.93
C SER A 105 7.66 12.34 -7.45
N LEU A 106 8.15 11.54 -8.38
CA LEU A 106 8.77 10.26 -8.09
C LEU A 106 9.98 10.00 -9.01
N ALA A 107 10.87 9.11 -8.55
CA ALA A 107 11.88 8.46 -9.36
C ALA A 107 11.80 6.95 -9.11
N ALA A 108 11.86 6.15 -10.16
CA ALA A 108 11.69 4.71 -10.08
C ALA A 108 12.82 3.96 -10.79
N ASP A 109 13.25 2.86 -10.17
CA ASP A 109 14.04 1.79 -10.76
C ASP A 109 13.16 0.54 -10.87
N ILE A 110 12.85 0.14 -12.11
CA ILE A 110 11.90 -0.92 -12.42
C ILE A 110 12.63 -1.99 -13.22
N GLN A 111 12.52 -3.25 -12.78
CA GLN A 111 13.28 -4.36 -13.35
C GLN A 111 12.42 -5.62 -13.52
N ALA A 112 12.74 -6.42 -14.53
CA ALA A 112 12.33 -7.80 -14.68
C ALA A 112 13.56 -8.70 -14.50
N PHE A 113 13.59 -9.48 -13.42
CA PHE A 113 14.72 -10.41 -13.11
C PHE A 113 14.51 -11.80 -13.70
N VAL A 114 13.27 -12.27 -13.77
CA VAL A 114 12.98 -13.61 -14.29
C VAL A 114 13.20 -13.62 -15.81
N PRO A 115 14.04 -14.54 -16.33
CA PRO A 115 14.32 -14.60 -17.76
C PRO A 115 13.06 -14.72 -18.62
N GLY A 116 12.98 -13.92 -19.68
CA GLY A 116 11.83 -13.93 -20.60
C GLY A 116 10.59 -13.17 -20.12
N ARG A 117 10.54 -12.68 -18.89
CA ARG A 117 9.42 -11.90 -18.37
C ARG A 117 9.31 -10.56 -19.09
N LYS A 118 8.08 -10.22 -19.52
CA LYS A 118 7.81 -9.04 -20.35
C LYS A 118 7.29 -7.84 -19.55
N VAL A 119 6.97 -8.05 -18.27
CA VAL A 119 6.51 -7.03 -17.32
C VAL A 119 7.48 -7.00 -16.13
N ASP A 120 7.44 -5.95 -15.35
CA ASP A 120 8.28 -5.85 -14.15
C ASP A 120 7.91 -6.89 -13.09
N ASP A 121 8.92 -7.37 -12.37
CA ASP A 121 8.74 -8.22 -11.19
C ASP A 121 9.32 -7.58 -9.93
N ASN A 122 9.99 -6.42 -10.07
CA ASN A 122 10.51 -5.63 -8.96
C ASN A 122 10.52 -4.14 -9.32
N ALA A 123 10.19 -3.29 -8.35
CA ALA A 123 10.32 -1.85 -8.47
C ALA A 123 10.71 -1.19 -7.14
N HIS A 124 11.68 -0.29 -7.20
CA HIS A 124 12.05 0.63 -6.14
C HIS A 124 11.64 2.05 -6.55
N VAL A 125 10.83 2.72 -5.74
CA VAL A 125 10.31 4.05 -6.05
C VAL A 125 10.61 5.01 -4.92
N LEU A 126 11.28 6.10 -5.22
CA LEU A 126 11.46 7.24 -4.32
C LEU A 126 10.31 8.24 -4.55
N LEU A 127 9.65 8.65 -3.48
CA LEU A 127 8.49 9.54 -3.50
C LEU A 127 8.82 10.90 -2.86
N ARG A 128 8.35 11.96 -3.49
CA ARG A 128 8.28 13.28 -2.88
C ARG A 128 6.82 13.66 -2.73
N PHE A 129 6.42 13.94 -1.50
CA PHE A 129 5.07 14.37 -1.20
C PHE A 129 4.98 15.89 -1.11
N ALA A 130 3.84 16.44 -1.49
CA ALA A 130 3.50 17.83 -1.23
C ALA A 130 3.66 18.14 0.26
N GLY A 131 4.21 19.32 0.58
CA GLY A 131 4.51 19.68 1.97
C GLY A 131 5.85 19.15 2.52
N GLY A 132 6.65 18.44 1.69
CA GLY A 132 8.06 18.17 1.95
C GLY A 132 8.40 16.80 2.53
N ALA A 133 7.43 15.95 2.86
CA ALA A 133 7.70 14.58 3.26
C ALA A 133 8.38 13.77 2.14
N ARG A 134 9.14 12.76 2.52
CA ARG A 134 9.83 11.83 1.59
C ARG A 134 9.33 10.43 1.80
N GLY A 135 9.29 9.64 0.72
CA GLY A 135 8.84 8.27 0.79
C GLY A 135 9.66 7.31 -0.04
N MET A 136 9.53 6.05 0.28
CA MET A 136 10.00 4.92 -0.49
C MET A 136 8.86 3.91 -0.63
N LEU A 137 8.66 3.44 -1.84
CA LEU A 137 7.80 2.30 -2.14
C LEU A 137 8.67 1.21 -2.77
N TRP A 138 8.59 0.01 -2.23
CA TRP A 138 9.17 -1.17 -2.83
C TRP A 138 8.06 -2.20 -3.07
N CYS A 139 7.97 -2.73 -4.29
CA CYS A 139 7.13 -3.88 -4.59
C CYS A 139 7.94 -4.90 -5.39
N SER A 140 7.77 -6.17 -5.05
CA SER A 140 8.51 -7.27 -5.67
C SER A 140 7.69 -8.54 -5.63
N GLN A 141 7.76 -9.34 -6.68
CA GLN A 141 7.20 -10.70 -6.74
C GLN A 141 8.29 -11.77 -6.84
N VAL A 142 9.54 -11.35 -6.60
CA VAL A 142 10.76 -12.18 -6.68
C VAL A 142 11.61 -12.04 -5.41
N ALA A 143 10.98 -11.95 -4.25
CA ALA A 143 11.65 -11.74 -2.97
C ALA A 143 11.45 -12.95 -2.03
N PRO A 144 12.24 -14.04 -2.16
CA PRO A 144 12.08 -15.28 -1.41
C PRO A 144 11.98 -15.06 0.10
N GLY A 145 11.02 -15.76 0.74
CA GLY A 145 10.73 -15.65 2.16
C GLY A 145 9.66 -14.60 2.50
N ASN A 146 9.05 -13.98 1.51
CA ASN A 146 7.91 -13.06 1.70
C ASN A 146 6.67 -13.64 1.01
N GLU A 147 5.72 -14.15 1.78
CA GLU A 147 4.50 -14.74 1.23
C GLU A 147 3.54 -13.65 0.71
N ASN A 148 3.20 -12.67 1.57
CA ASN A 148 2.32 -11.55 1.22
C ASN A 148 2.61 -10.34 2.13
N SER A 149 3.83 -9.85 2.12
CA SER A 149 4.39 -9.00 3.18
C SER A 149 4.18 -7.50 2.92
N LEU A 150 2.92 -7.04 2.86
CA LEU A 150 2.63 -5.61 2.79
C LEU A 150 2.87 -4.96 4.15
N LYS A 151 3.77 -3.96 4.19
CA LYS A 151 4.13 -3.22 5.41
C LYS A 151 4.10 -1.72 5.16
N LEU A 152 3.72 -0.97 6.20
CA LEU A 152 3.68 0.48 6.19
C LEU A 152 4.35 1.03 7.45
N ARG A 153 5.28 1.96 7.26
CA ARG A 153 5.97 2.69 8.34
C ARG A 153 5.91 4.18 8.07
N ILE A 154 5.46 4.95 9.05
CA ILE A 154 5.28 6.39 8.94
C ILE A 154 5.96 7.07 10.12
N TYR A 155 6.83 8.02 9.84
CA TYR A 155 7.60 8.73 10.85
C TYR A 155 7.35 10.23 10.77
N GLY A 156 6.90 10.79 11.88
CA GLY A 156 6.64 12.21 12.06
C GLY A 156 7.58 12.87 13.06
N GLU A 157 7.29 14.11 13.41
CA GLU A 157 8.08 14.90 14.35
C GLU A 157 7.94 14.43 15.80
N LYS A 158 6.77 13.87 16.15
CA LYS A 158 6.42 13.47 17.52
C LYS A 158 6.36 11.95 17.72
N GLY A 159 6.48 11.15 16.67
CA GLY A 159 6.40 9.69 16.79
C GLY A 159 6.38 8.98 15.47
N GLY A 160 6.26 7.65 15.53
CA GLY A 160 6.18 6.77 14.39
C GLY A 160 5.11 5.70 14.54
N LEU A 161 4.59 5.22 13.41
CA LEU A 161 3.62 4.15 13.28
C LEU A 161 4.17 3.05 12.38
N GLU A 162 3.96 1.77 12.75
CA GLU A 162 4.37 0.63 11.96
C GLU A 162 3.21 -0.40 11.93
N TRP A 163 2.89 -0.89 10.74
CA TRP A 163 1.87 -1.90 10.50
C TRP A 163 2.33 -2.94 9.49
N SER A 164 1.92 -4.21 9.71
CA SER A 164 2.15 -5.33 8.81
C SER A 164 0.85 -6.05 8.50
N GLN A 165 0.63 -6.39 7.24
CA GLN A 165 -0.55 -7.12 6.78
C GLN A 165 -0.56 -8.58 7.29
N GLU A 166 0.60 -9.18 7.52
CA GLU A 166 0.70 -10.55 8.06
C GLU A 166 0.26 -10.64 9.53
N ASP A 167 0.31 -9.49 10.27
CA ASP A 167 -0.23 -9.32 11.61
C ASP A 167 -1.19 -8.12 11.68
N PRO A 168 -2.31 -8.13 10.91
CA PRO A 168 -3.07 -6.92 10.60
C PRO A 168 -3.84 -6.33 11.77
N ASN A 169 -3.96 -7.08 12.87
CA ASN A 169 -4.69 -6.68 14.06
C ASN A 169 -3.86 -5.84 15.05
N TYR A 170 -2.61 -5.56 14.71
CA TYR A 170 -1.68 -4.81 15.55
C TYR A 170 -1.17 -3.56 14.83
N LEU A 171 -1.05 -2.48 15.59
CA LEU A 171 -0.37 -1.25 15.19
C LEU A 171 0.67 -0.91 16.24
N LEU A 172 1.91 -0.76 15.83
CA LEU A 172 2.98 -0.28 16.70
C LEU A 172 3.03 1.25 16.64
N TYR A 173 2.93 1.88 17.79
CA TYR A 173 3.08 3.32 17.95
C TYR A 173 4.24 3.64 18.88
N THR A 174 5.14 4.49 18.43
CA THR A 174 6.29 4.94 19.22
C THR A 174 6.26 6.45 19.33
N PRO A 175 5.78 7.05 20.45
CA PRO A 175 5.99 8.47 20.70
C PRO A 175 7.48 8.78 20.82
N LEU A 176 7.90 9.95 20.34
CA LEU A 176 9.32 10.35 20.45
C LEU A 176 9.76 10.43 21.91
N GLY A 177 10.81 9.68 22.24
CA GLY A 177 11.36 9.63 23.62
C GLY A 177 10.61 8.71 24.57
N GLU A 178 9.61 7.95 24.10
CA GLU A 178 8.86 7.02 24.92
C GLU A 178 8.98 5.56 24.42
N PRO A 179 8.60 4.56 25.24
CA PRO A 179 8.57 3.17 24.85
C PRO A 179 7.56 2.91 23.71
N LYS A 180 7.88 1.94 22.85
CA LYS A 180 6.99 1.44 21.81
C LYS A 180 5.74 0.82 22.46
N ARG A 181 4.58 1.17 21.93
CA ARG A 181 3.26 0.69 22.36
C ARG A 181 2.64 -0.18 21.27
N LEU A 182 1.99 -1.25 21.67
CA LEU A 182 1.19 -2.11 20.79
C LEU A 182 -0.28 -1.73 20.97
N ILE A 183 -0.92 -1.28 19.89
CA ILE A 183 -2.36 -1.02 19.83
C ILE A 183 -3.02 -2.21 19.12
N THR A 184 -4.06 -2.77 19.72
CA THR A 184 -4.83 -3.87 19.15
C THR A 184 -6.16 -3.35 18.58
N ARG A 185 -6.70 -4.03 17.58
CA ARG A 185 -7.86 -3.57 16.80
C ARG A 185 -9.12 -3.23 17.61
N ASN A 186 -9.25 -3.79 18.83
CA ASN A 186 -10.43 -3.63 19.66
C ASN A 186 -10.06 -3.53 21.16
N GLY A 187 -8.79 -3.23 21.46
CA GLY A 187 -8.30 -3.04 22.81
C GLY A 187 -8.44 -1.60 23.30
N ALA A 188 -8.04 -1.37 24.54
CA ALA A 188 -7.92 -0.03 25.09
C ALA A 188 -7.01 0.84 24.23
N GLY A 189 -7.47 2.06 23.90
CA GLY A 189 -6.76 2.98 23.01
C GLY A 189 -7.11 2.85 21.52
N ALA A 190 -7.98 1.90 21.14
CA ALA A 190 -8.56 1.88 19.80
C ALA A 190 -9.56 3.03 19.64
N GLY A 191 -9.42 3.80 18.56
CA GLY A 191 -10.31 4.89 18.21
C GLY A 191 -11.56 4.43 17.47
N ASP A 192 -12.50 5.36 17.24
CA ASP A 192 -13.77 5.09 16.58
C ASP A 192 -13.61 4.56 15.16
N ALA A 193 -12.61 5.05 14.43
CA ALA A 193 -12.35 4.60 13.06
C ALA A 193 -11.97 3.12 12.98
N ALA A 194 -11.20 2.61 13.94
CA ALA A 194 -10.88 1.19 14.05
C ALA A 194 -12.09 0.37 14.50
N ALA A 195 -12.82 0.85 15.51
CA ALA A 195 -13.98 0.16 16.06
C ALA A 195 -15.06 -0.07 15.01
N ARG A 196 -15.35 0.91 14.14
CA ARG A 196 -16.34 0.79 13.04
C ARG A 196 -15.96 -0.29 12.01
N MET A 197 -14.68 -0.63 11.86
CA MET A 197 -14.20 -1.65 10.94
C MET A 197 -14.02 -3.01 11.63
N SER A 198 -14.19 -3.06 12.95
CA SER A 198 -14.12 -4.29 13.73
C SER A 198 -15.49 -4.96 13.79
N ARG A 199 -15.53 -6.27 13.52
CA ARG A 199 -16.78 -7.04 13.54
C ARG A 199 -17.29 -7.28 14.96
N THR A 200 -16.39 -7.35 15.91
CA THR A 200 -16.72 -7.69 17.31
C THR A 200 -16.93 -6.42 18.11
N PRO A 201 -18.00 -6.32 18.88
CA PRO A 201 -18.20 -5.21 19.79
C PRO A 201 -17.13 -5.16 20.86
#